data_cd01f7acf036063dcb96a53609999f23
#
_entry.id   cd01f7acf036063dcb96a53609999f23
#
_cell.length_a   1.000
_cell.length_b   1.000
_cell.length_c   1.000
_cell.angle_alpha   90.00
_cell.angle_beta   90.00
_cell.angle_gamma   90.00
#
_symmetry.space_group_name_H-M   'P 1'
#
loop_
_entity.id
_entity.type
_entity.pdbx_description
1 polymer ?
#
loop_
_entity_poly.entity_id
_entity_poly.type
_entity_poly.pdbx_seq_one_letter_code
_entity_poly.pdbx_strand_id
1 'polypeptide(L)'
;MRRLLRTALLSLALSCAAFVTLAAPAAASTIAVRTFHSAALNREWPYVVYLPNGYRADERRYPVLYLLHGNNGEPMDWVTQGQLQTTADTLIARHEIPPVVIVMPQGGTEWYVDRKEKMETAFFQDLLPEIESHFAVDDARDGRAIGGVSMGGFGALRYTLEHPDMFCGTLLLSPAVYAGDPPPSSAARHVGVFGDHQFDAQIWRTLNYPALWKPYFARPWRVPFFIAAGDDDLVIQAESSLLYTRLREAGNTAALRIVDGGHVWPVWRELLPAALKYTLACFR
;
A
#
# COMPACT_ATOMS: atom_id res chain seq x y z
N MET A 1 83.08 -35.17 -35.08
CA MET A 1 82.69 -33.88 -34.45
C MET A 1 81.21 -33.64 -34.67
N ARG A 2 80.36 -33.92 -33.68
CA ARG A 2 78.93 -33.66 -33.74
C ARG A 2 78.61 -32.65 -32.65
N ARG A 3 78.11 -31.46 -33.03
CA ARG A 3 77.59 -30.44 -32.08
C ARG A 3 76.15 -30.71 -31.77
N LEU A 4 75.82 -30.87 -30.46
CA LEU A 4 74.50 -30.98 -29.92
C LEU A 4 73.96 -29.55 -29.67
N LEU A 5 72.90 -29.19 -30.36
CA LEU A 5 72.08 -28.00 -30.03
C LEU A 5 71.15 -28.39 -28.94
N ARG A 6 71.16 -27.68 -27.80
CA ARG A 6 70.13 -27.74 -26.75
C ARG A 6 69.19 -26.59 -27.00
N THR A 7 67.96 -26.92 -27.36
CA THR A 7 66.81 -26.01 -27.42
C THR A 7 66.18 -25.92 -26.01
N ALA A 8 66.23 -24.71 -25.44
CA ALA A 8 65.50 -24.41 -24.17
C ALA A 8 64.07 -23.97 -24.50
N LEU A 9 63.10 -24.74 -24.05
CA LEU A 9 61.67 -24.36 -24.06
C LEU A 9 61.38 -23.49 -22.82
N LEU A 10 61.06 -22.21 -23.04
CA LEU A 10 60.52 -21.31 -22.02
C LEU A 10 59.01 -21.55 -21.93
N SER A 11 58.55 -22.16 -20.85
CA SER A 11 57.12 -22.28 -20.53
C SER A 11 56.64 -21.02 -19.85
N LEU A 12 55.84 -20.21 -20.57
CA LEU A 12 55.16 -19.00 -20.03
C LEU A 12 53.89 -19.45 -19.30
N ALA A 13 53.92 -19.53 -17.96
CA ALA A 13 52.72 -19.77 -17.15
C ALA A 13 51.91 -18.49 -17.02
N LEU A 14 50.78 -18.41 -17.73
CA LEU A 14 49.81 -17.33 -17.61
C LEU A 14 48.98 -17.55 -16.35
N SER A 15 49.27 -16.83 -15.25
CA SER A 15 48.44 -16.84 -14.03
C SER A 15 47.21 -15.96 -14.26
N CYS A 16 46.05 -16.56 -14.54
CA CYS A 16 44.75 -15.89 -14.48
C CYS A 16 44.38 -15.63 -13.00
N ALA A 17 44.65 -14.42 -12.51
CA ALA A 17 44.09 -13.98 -11.24
C ALA A 17 42.58 -13.71 -11.41
N ALA A 18 41.75 -14.64 -10.96
CA ALA A 18 40.29 -14.41 -10.85
C ALA A 18 40.04 -13.37 -9.77
N PHE A 19 39.71 -12.13 -10.17
CA PHE A 19 39.17 -11.15 -9.24
C PHE A 19 37.77 -11.58 -8.80
N VAL A 20 37.67 -12.20 -7.64
CA VAL A 20 36.42 -12.40 -6.95
C VAL A 20 36.01 -11.02 -6.38
N THR A 21 35.18 -10.31 -7.09
CA THR A 21 34.50 -9.12 -6.52
C THR A 21 33.53 -9.62 -5.46
N LEU A 22 33.92 -9.50 -4.20
CA LEU A 22 32.99 -9.63 -3.08
C LEU A 22 31.97 -8.49 -3.23
N ALA A 23 30.78 -8.81 -3.73
CA ALA A 23 29.65 -7.89 -3.67
C ALA A 23 29.42 -7.54 -2.20
N ALA A 24 29.43 -6.26 -1.87
CA ALA A 24 29.05 -5.79 -0.55
C ALA A 24 27.66 -6.36 -0.22
N PRO A 25 27.41 -6.85 1.01
CA PRO A 25 26.09 -7.34 1.37
C PRO A 25 25.09 -6.21 1.09
N ALA A 26 24.06 -6.51 0.31
CA ALA A 26 22.99 -5.57 0.06
C ALA A 26 22.40 -5.15 1.43
N ALA A 27 22.24 -3.84 1.66
CA ALA A 27 21.69 -3.35 2.91
C ALA A 27 20.31 -3.99 3.13
N ALA A 28 20.05 -4.54 4.33
CA ALA A 28 18.76 -5.14 4.67
C ALA A 28 17.63 -4.12 4.52
N SER A 29 16.39 -4.58 4.30
CA SER A 29 15.22 -3.72 4.32
C SER A 29 15.08 -3.02 5.67
N THR A 30 14.54 -1.82 5.68
CA THR A 30 14.45 -0.98 6.88
C THR A 30 13.02 -0.59 7.17
N ILE A 31 12.62 -0.69 8.44
CA ILE A 31 11.42 -0.05 8.98
C ILE A 31 11.87 1.16 9.79
N ALA A 32 11.32 2.33 9.50
CA ALA A 32 11.61 3.55 10.24
C ALA A 32 10.32 4.27 10.62
N VAL A 33 10.27 4.77 11.87
CA VAL A 33 9.25 5.71 12.31
C VAL A 33 9.75 7.11 12.02
N ARG A 34 8.90 7.92 11.40
CA ARG A 34 9.16 9.33 11.08
C ARG A 34 8.02 10.18 11.57
N THR A 35 8.31 11.45 11.76
CA THR A 35 7.32 12.45 12.18
C THR A 35 7.64 13.75 11.47
N PHE A 36 6.61 14.46 11.02
CA PHE A 36 6.72 15.77 10.41
C PHE A 36 5.55 16.65 10.83
N HIS A 37 5.69 17.97 10.71
CA HIS A 37 4.61 18.89 11.01
C HIS A 37 3.60 18.95 9.84
N SER A 38 2.36 18.50 10.06
CA SER A 38 1.26 18.65 9.10
C SER A 38 0.58 20.01 9.31
N ALA A 39 0.57 20.83 8.27
CA ALA A 39 -0.11 22.13 8.30
C ALA A 39 -1.65 21.96 8.35
N ALA A 40 -2.20 21.00 7.64
CA ALA A 40 -3.63 20.73 7.63
C ALA A 40 -4.16 20.23 8.97
N LEU A 41 -3.36 19.41 9.69
CA LEU A 41 -3.69 18.90 11.03
C LEU A 41 -3.24 19.83 12.14
N ASN A 42 -2.37 20.80 11.85
CA ASN A 42 -1.73 21.70 12.81
C ASN A 42 -1.08 20.96 14.00
N ARG A 43 -0.39 19.86 13.70
CA ARG A 43 0.31 19.02 14.68
C ARG A 43 1.39 18.18 14.04
N GLU A 44 2.25 17.62 14.88
CA GLU A 44 3.16 16.55 14.47
C GLU A 44 2.36 15.31 14.01
N TRP A 45 2.70 14.80 12.83
CA TRP A 45 2.03 13.66 12.22
C TRP A 45 3.01 12.53 11.96
N PRO A 46 2.91 11.41 12.72
CA PRO A 46 3.79 10.27 12.53
C PRO A 46 3.37 9.38 11.37
N TYR A 47 4.37 8.76 10.77
CA TYR A 47 4.19 7.66 9.80
C TYR A 47 5.31 6.62 9.96
N VAL A 48 5.05 5.41 9.50
CA VAL A 48 6.05 4.35 9.37
C VAL A 48 6.39 4.19 7.90
N VAL A 49 7.67 4.01 7.59
CA VAL A 49 8.14 3.74 6.23
C VAL A 49 8.93 2.44 6.19
N TYR A 50 8.60 1.60 5.20
CA TYR A 50 9.41 0.47 4.80
C TYR A 50 10.24 0.88 3.58
N LEU A 51 11.54 0.66 3.66
CA LEU A 51 12.47 0.82 2.55
C LEU A 51 12.98 -0.56 2.13
N PRO A 52 12.92 -0.91 0.84
CA PRO A 52 13.30 -2.25 0.37
C PRO A 52 14.79 -2.51 0.55
N ASN A 53 15.15 -3.80 0.59
CA ASN A 53 16.54 -4.22 0.58
C ASN A 53 17.30 -3.56 -0.58
N GLY A 54 18.46 -2.96 -0.29
CA GLY A 54 19.27 -2.24 -1.27
C GLY A 54 18.66 -0.91 -1.73
N TYR A 55 17.80 -0.26 -0.94
CA TYR A 55 17.30 1.09 -1.25
C TYR A 55 18.46 2.08 -1.46
N ARG A 56 18.46 2.78 -2.61
CA ARG A 56 19.45 3.78 -3.01
C ARG A 56 18.74 5.00 -3.56
N ALA A 57 18.72 6.09 -2.80
CA ALA A 57 18.04 7.32 -3.18
C ALA A 57 18.72 8.07 -4.34
N ASP A 58 20.02 7.85 -4.53
CA ASP A 58 20.87 8.47 -5.54
C ASP A 58 20.89 7.72 -6.87
N GLU A 59 20.42 6.47 -6.92
CA GLU A 59 20.54 5.63 -8.11
C GLU A 59 19.22 5.52 -8.91
N ARG A 60 18.06 5.55 -8.23
CA ARG A 60 16.76 5.39 -8.89
C ARG A 60 15.60 5.90 -8.03
N ARG A 61 14.47 6.15 -8.68
CA ARG A 61 13.19 6.32 -8.01
C ARG A 61 12.49 4.96 -7.84
N TYR A 62 11.74 4.82 -6.75
CA TYR A 62 10.99 3.61 -6.39
C TYR A 62 9.49 3.89 -6.47
N PRO A 63 8.69 2.95 -6.96
CA PRO A 63 7.25 3.06 -6.77
C PRO A 63 6.90 3.11 -5.27
N VAL A 64 5.77 3.72 -4.95
CA VAL A 64 5.32 3.89 -3.57
C VAL A 64 3.92 3.32 -3.36
N LEU A 65 3.76 2.58 -2.27
CA LEU A 65 2.46 2.09 -1.77
C LEU A 65 2.12 2.78 -0.45
N TYR A 66 0.97 3.43 -0.38
CA TYR A 66 0.43 3.94 0.87
C TYR A 66 -0.53 2.91 1.48
N LEU A 67 -0.31 2.52 2.76
CA LEU A 67 -1.13 1.55 3.47
C LEU A 67 -1.80 2.18 4.70
N LEU A 68 -3.12 2.26 4.67
CA LEU A 68 -3.96 2.86 5.68
C LEU A 68 -4.40 1.81 6.71
N HIS A 69 -4.20 2.08 8.02
CA HIS A 69 -4.58 1.16 9.09
C HIS A 69 -6.08 1.20 9.43
N GLY A 70 -6.56 0.21 10.17
CA GLY A 70 -7.94 0.11 10.62
C GLY A 70 -8.27 1.02 11.81
N ASN A 71 -9.56 1.09 12.18
CA ASN A 71 -10.01 1.85 13.34
C ASN A 71 -9.35 1.33 14.63
N ASN A 72 -8.91 2.23 15.51
CA ASN A 72 -8.12 1.94 16.71
C ASN A 72 -6.77 1.21 16.45
N GLY A 73 -6.32 1.16 15.21
CA GLY A 73 -5.02 0.61 14.85
C GLY A 73 -3.95 1.69 14.79
N GLU A 74 -2.73 1.25 14.51
CA GLU A 74 -1.55 2.09 14.37
C GLU A 74 -0.77 1.73 13.08
N PRO A 75 0.05 2.66 12.54
CA PRO A 75 0.88 2.38 11.37
C PRO A 75 1.75 1.13 11.51
N MET A 76 2.28 0.89 12.72
CA MET A 76 3.16 -0.24 13.01
C MET A 76 2.44 -1.60 12.99
N ASP A 77 1.11 -1.65 13.07
CA ASP A 77 0.34 -2.90 12.99
C ASP A 77 0.56 -3.66 11.69
N TRP A 78 0.77 -2.94 10.58
CA TRP A 78 1.14 -3.56 9.30
C TRP A 78 2.43 -4.37 9.40
N VAL A 79 3.39 -3.91 10.21
CA VAL A 79 4.68 -4.58 10.42
C VAL A 79 4.55 -5.69 11.46
N THR A 80 4.00 -5.37 12.64
CA THR A 80 4.01 -6.26 13.80
C THR A 80 2.96 -7.37 13.69
N GLN A 81 1.76 -7.05 13.25
CA GLN A 81 0.65 -7.99 13.10
C GLN A 81 0.51 -8.49 11.67
N GLY A 82 0.68 -7.60 10.68
CA GLY A 82 0.57 -7.90 9.25
C GLY A 82 1.80 -8.61 8.66
N GLN A 83 2.95 -8.60 9.36
CA GLN A 83 4.23 -9.15 8.87
C GLN A 83 4.65 -8.55 7.50
N LEU A 84 4.32 -7.27 7.28
CA LEU A 84 4.52 -6.59 6.01
C LEU A 84 5.97 -6.67 5.53
N GLN A 85 6.94 -6.41 6.42
CA GLN A 85 8.37 -6.43 6.06
C GLN A 85 8.78 -7.79 5.51
N THR A 86 8.51 -8.87 6.22
CA THR A 86 8.84 -10.24 5.80
C THR A 86 8.15 -10.59 4.48
N THR A 87 6.89 -10.20 4.33
CA THR A 87 6.12 -10.44 3.10
C THR A 87 6.71 -9.69 1.92
N ALA A 88 6.96 -8.39 2.07
CA ALA A 88 7.53 -7.56 1.00
C ALA A 88 8.94 -8.05 0.61
N ASP A 89 9.81 -8.30 1.58
CA ASP A 89 11.18 -8.82 1.34
C ASP A 89 11.15 -10.13 0.57
N THR A 90 10.24 -11.05 0.95
CA THR A 90 10.11 -12.35 0.28
C THR A 90 9.65 -12.19 -1.16
N LEU A 91 8.63 -11.36 -1.41
CA LEU A 91 8.10 -11.14 -2.75
C LEU A 91 9.09 -10.40 -3.66
N ILE A 92 9.82 -9.43 -3.13
CA ILE A 92 10.88 -8.72 -3.85
C ILE A 92 12.04 -9.68 -4.21
N ALA A 93 12.49 -10.48 -3.25
CA ALA A 93 13.58 -11.45 -3.47
C ALA A 93 13.21 -12.52 -4.51
N ARG A 94 11.93 -12.85 -4.63
CA ARG A 94 11.41 -13.76 -5.66
C ARG A 94 11.06 -13.08 -6.98
N HIS A 95 11.27 -11.78 -7.11
CA HIS A 95 10.88 -10.99 -8.27
C HIS A 95 9.37 -11.05 -8.58
N GLU A 96 8.54 -11.30 -7.58
CA GLU A 96 7.08 -11.35 -7.69
C GLU A 96 6.44 -9.94 -7.59
N ILE A 97 7.16 -8.99 -6.98
CA ILE A 97 6.86 -7.55 -6.98
C ILE A 97 8.17 -6.76 -7.19
N PRO A 98 8.12 -5.54 -7.73
CA PRO A 98 9.29 -4.67 -7.78
C PRO A 98 9.70 -4.22 -6.37
N PRO A 99 10.97 -3.80 -6.16
CA PRO A 99 11.35 -3.05 -4.97
C PRO A 99 10.49 -1.79 -4.85
N VAL A 100 9.81 -1.64 -3.71
CA VAL A 100 8.78 -0.62 -3.45
C VAL A 100 9.01 0.05 -2.10
N VAL A 101 8.80 1.36 -2.02
CA VAL A 101 8.68 2.09 -0.73
C VAL A 101 7.24 1.93 -0.23
N ILE A 102 7.05 1.58 1.05
CA ILE A 102 5.71 1.47 1.62
C ILE A 102 5.58 2.46 2.78
N VAL A 103 4.55 3.29 2.73
CA VAL A 103 4.28 4.36 3.70
C VAL A 103 2.99 4.07 4.43
N MET A 104 3.03 4.08 5.74
CA MET A 104 1.91 3.79 6.62
C MET A 104 1.68 4.99 7.54
N PRO A 105 0.77 5.92 7.21
CA PRO A 105 0.49 7.10 8.03
C PRO A 105 -0.41 6.78 9.22
N GLN A 106 -0.32 7.58 10.29
CA GLN A 106 -1.26 7.54 11.41
C GLN A 106 -2.58 8.16 11.01
N GLY A 107 -3.66 7.38 11.02
CA GLY A 107 -5.02 7.80 10.68
C GLY A 107 -5.94 8.04 11.87
N GLY A 108 -5.50 7.67 13.09
CA GLY A 108 -6.32 7.74 14.30
C GLY A 108 -7.65 6.98 14.13
N THR A 109 -8.74 7.65 14.46
CA THR A 109 -10.12 7.19 14.24
C THR A 109 -10.89 8.10 13.29
N GLU A 110 -10.18 8.89 12.47
CA GLU A 110 -10.75 9.97 11.65
C GLU A 110 -11.30 9.50 10.30
N TRP A 111 -11.25 8.20 10.03
CA TRP A 111 -11.81 7.58 8.82
C TRP A 111 -11.30 8.17 7.52
N TYR A 112 -10.13 8.82 7.56
CA TYR A 112 -9.48 9.40 6.38
C TYR A 112 -10.37 10.40 5.62
N VAL A 113 -11.19 11.17 6.34
CA VAL A 113 -12.07 12.22 5.80
C VAL A 113 -11.82 13.56 6.49
N ASP A 114 -12.18 14.64 5.81
CA ASP A 114 -12.11 15.99 6.37
C ASP A 114 -13.37 16.30 7.19
N ARG A 115 -13.32 15.95 8.48
CA ARG A 115 -14.41 16.21 9.42
C ARG A 115 -13.89 16.89 10.70
N LYS A 116 -13.58 16.15 11.73
CA LYS A 116 -12.99 16.71 12.96
C LYS A 116 -11.57 17.20 12.72
N GLU A 117 -10.78 16.38 12.07
CA GLU A 117 -9.48 16.75 11.53
C GLU A 117 -9.54 16.75 9.99
N LYS A 118 -8.66 17.49 9.36
CA LYS A 118 -8.56 17.55 7.88
C LYS A 118 -7.67 16.43 7.35
N MET A 119 -8.05 15.19 7.62
CA MET A 119 -7.20 14.03 7.37
C MET A 119 -6.98 13.75 5.88
N GLU A 120 -8.00 13.94 5.06
CA GLU A 120 -7.89 13.81 3.61
C GLU A 120 -7.00 14.93 3.02
N THR A 121 -7.24 16.18 3.43
CA THR A 121 -6.39 17.32 3.05
C THR A 121 -4.95 17.07 3.47
N ALA A 122 -4.70 16.60 4.69
CA ALA A 122 -3.36 16.30 5.17
C ALA A 122 -2.67 15.20 4.35
N PHE A 123 -3.42 14.17 3.95
CA PHE A 123 -2.85 13.11 3.11
C PHE A 123 -2.33 13.66 1.78
N PHE A 124 -3.14 14.45 1.08
CA PHE A 124 -2.78 14.93 -0.27
C PHE A 124 -1.87 16.15 -0.26
N GLN A 125 -2.02 17.07 0.69
CA GLN A 125 -1.28 18.34 0.69
C GLN A 125 -0.05 18.34 1.57
N ASP A 126 0.04 17.46 2.57
CA ASP A 126 1.17 17.41 3.48
C ASP A 126 1.97 16.11 3.35
N LEU A 127 1.31 14.92 3.44
CA LEU A 127 2.03 13.64 3.44
C LEU A 127 2.66 13.30 2.08
N LEU A 128 1.93 13.46 0.97
CA LEU A 128 2.50 13.15 -0.34
C LEU A 128 3.75 14.00 -0.62
N PRO A 129 3.73 15.35 -0.45
CA PRO A 129 4.93 16.16 -0.60
C PRO A 129 6.06 15.81 0.39
N GLU A 130 5.75 15.47 1.65
CA GLU A 130 6.72 14.99 2.64
C GLU A 130 7.46 13.77 2.12
N ILE A 131 6.73 12.76 1.63
CA ILE A 131 7.32 11.52 1.12
C ILE A 131 8.15 11.77 -0.14
N GLU A 132 7.64 12.57 -1.07
CA GLU A 132 8.30 12.90 -2.33
C GLU A 132 9.59 13.72 -2.14
N SER A 133 9.67 14.53 -1.07
CA SER A 133 10.85 15.33 -0.75
C SER A 133 11.93 14.57 0.02
N HIS A 134 11.56 13.54 0.81
CA HIS A 134 12.49 12.82 1.68
C HIS A 134 12.90 11.45 1.16
N PHE A 135 12.17 10.89 0.20
CA PHE A 135 12.46 9.57 -0.36
C PHE A 135 12.50 9.65 -1.88
N ALA A 136 13.35 8.82 -2.48
CA ALA A 136 13.42 8.69 -3.93
C ALA A 136 12.23 7.87 -4.46
N VAL A 137 11.03 8.43 -4.40
CA VAL A 137 9.81 7.79 -4.89
C VAL A 137 9.37 8.35 -6.24
N ASP A 138 8.72 7.52 -7.04
CA ASP A 138 8.09 7.94 -8.28
C ASP A 138 6.75 8.64 -7.94
N ASP A 139 6.65 9.91 -8.31
CA ASP A 139 5.48 10.76 -8.09
C ASP A 139 4.43 10.64 -9.21
N ALA A 140 4.72 9.91 -10.28
CA ALA A 140 3.77 9.64 -11.34
C ALA A 140 2.65 8.69 -10.88
N ARG A 141 1.52 8.75 -11.56
CA ARG A 141 0.39 7.84 -11.33
C ARG A 141 0.81 6.37 -11.36
N ASP A 142 1.59 5.99 -12.38
CA ASP A 142 2.03 4.61 -12.60
C ASP A 142 3.11 4.14 -11.59
N GLY A 143 3.61 5.05 -10.75
CA GLY A 143 4.49 4.78 -9.62
C GLY A 143 3.79 4.80 -8.26
N ARG A 144 2.48 5.07 -8.18
CA ARG A 144 1.77 5.25 -6.91
C ARG A 144 0.57 4.32 -6.78
N ALA A 145 0.50 3.58 -5.67
CA ALA A 145 -0.63 2.73 -5.29
C ALA A 145 -1.08 3.04 -3.86
N ILE A 146 -2.31 2.65 -3.53
CA ILE A 146 -2.88 2.84 -2.20
C ILE A 146 -3.61 1.59 -1.74
N GLY A 147 -3.70 1.40 -0.44
CA GLY A 147 -4.51 0.34 0.13
C GLY A 147 -4.80 0.54 1.60
N GLY A 148 -5.59 -0.37 2.15
CA GLY A 148 -5.89 -0.30 3.57
C GLY A 148 -6.74 -1.46 4.05
N VAL A 149 -6.81 -1.54 5.38
CA VAL A 149 -7.61 -2.54 6.10
C VAL A 149 -8.76 -1.86 6.81
N SER A 150 -9.98 -2.44 6.74
CA SER A 150 -11.14 -1.96 7.50
C SER A 150 -11.45 -0.48 7.21
N MET A 151 -11.36 0.40 8.22
CA MET A 151 -11.42 1.87 8.09
C MET A 151 -10.42 2.39 7.04
N GLY A 152 -9.19 1.85 7.00
CA GLY A 152 -8.20 2.20 5.99
C GLY A 152 -8.61 1.76 4.58
N GLY A 153 -9.34 0.65 4.46
CA GLY A 153 -9.96 0.23 3.20
C GLY A 153 -11.05 1.19 2.73
N PHE A 154 -11.83 1.77 3.64
CA PHE A 154 -12.75 2.86 3.33
C PHE A 154 -11.99 4.08 2.79
N GLY A 155 -10.93 4.52 3.49
CA GLY A 155 -10.11 5.65 3.05
C GLY A 155 -9.45 5.42 1.70
N ALA A 156 -8.86 4.23 1.49
CA ALA A 156 -8.20 3.87 0.23
C ALA A 156 -9.19 3.83 -0.95
N LEU A 157 -10.39 3.28 -0.76
CA LEU A 157 -11.44 3.30 -1.77
C LEU A 157 -11.85 4.73 -2.10
N ARG A 158 -12.13 5.55 -1.06
CA ARG A 158 -12.52 6.93 -1.21
C ARG A 158 -11.47 7.73 -1.99
N TYR A 159 -10.21 7.70 -1.57
CA TYR A 159 -9.12 8.43 -2.23
C TYR A 159 -8.92 7.99 -3.67
N THR A 160 -9.05 6.70 -3.96
CA THR A 160 -8.98 6.21 -5.34
C THR A 160 -10.13 6.71 -6.20
N LEU A 161 -11.35 6.74 -5.67
CA LEU A 161 -12.51 7.21 -6.44
C LEU A 161 -12.49 8.73 -6.66
N GLU A 162 -11.95 9.51 -5.73
CA GLU A 162 -11.83 10.96 -5.85
C GLU A 162 -10.62 11.39 -6.70
N HIS A 163 -9.52 10.64 -6.62
CA HIS A 163 -8.25 10.96 -7.30
C HIS A 163 -7.73 9.78 -8.15
N PRO A 164 -8.51 9.26 -9.12
CA PRO A 164 -8.10 8.11 -9.93
C PRO A 164 -6.92 8.41 -10.86
N ASP A 165 -6.58 9.67 -11.06
CA ASP A 165 -5.41 10.18 -11.76
C ASP A 165 -4.12 10.09 -10.93
N MET A 166 -4.23 9.79 -9.64
CA MET A 166 -3.06 9.71 -8.74
C MET A 166 -2.60 8.29 -8.43
N PHE A 167 -3.45 7.28 -8.65
CA PHE A 167 -3.15 5.90 -8.29
C PHE A 167 -3.32 4.94 -9.46
N CYS A 168 -2.40 3.98 -9.59
CA CYS A 168 -2.49 2.93 -10.61
C CYS A 168 -3.10 1.62 -10.09
N GLY A 169 -3.17 1.41 -8.78
CA GLY A 169 -3.71 0.19 -8.16
C GLY A 169 -4.21 0.43 -6.74
N THR A 170 -5.22 -0.34 -6.32
CA THR A 170 -5.81 -0.22 -4.99
C THR A 170 -6.04 -1.60 -4.37
N LEU A 171 -5.60 -1.80 -3.11
CA LEU A 171 -5.92 -3.00 -2.32
C LEU A 171 -6.83 -2.66 -1.15
N LEU A 172 -7.84 -3.49 -0.93
CA LEU A 172 -8.86 -3.33 0.08
C LEU A 172 -8.99 -4.65 0.87
N LEU A 173 -8.50 -4.67 2.11
CA LEU A 173 -8.61 -5.82 3.00
C LEU A 173 -9.73 -5.58 4.00
N SER A 174 -10.77 -6.41 3.98
CA SER A 174 -11.98 -6.27 4.79
C SER A 174 -12.46 -4.81 4.89
N PRO A 175 -12.64 -4.10 3.76
CA PRO A 175 -12.91 -2.66 3.78
C PRO A 175 -14.25 -2.37 4.48
N ALA A 176 -14.26 -1.40 5.40
CA ALA A 176 -15.47 -0.97 6.09
C ALA A 176 -16.33 -0.06 5.19
N VAL A 177 -16.71 -0.56 4.04
CA VAL A 177 -17.55 0.11 3.04
C VAL A 177 -18.94 -0.54 2.99
N TYR A 178 -19.96 0.27 2.84
CA TYR A 178 -21.35 -0.20 2.85
C TYR A 178 -22.13 0.48 1.73
N ALA A 179 -22.93 -0.27 0.99
CA ALA A 179 -23.77 0.30 -0.08
C ALA A 179 -24.84 1.25 0.46
N GLY A 180 -25.24 1.05 1.70
CA GLY A 180 -26.18 1.87 2.47
C GLY A 180 -25.54 2.47 3.71
N ASP A 181 -26.34 2.58 4.76
CA ASP A 181 -25.87 3.00 6.07
C ASP A 181 -25.10 1.85 6.77
N PRO A 182 -24.04 2.12 7.52
CA PRO A 182 -23.29 1.09 8.23
C PRO A 182 -24.17 0.41 9.28
N PRO A 183 -23.95 -0.89 9.57
CA PRO A 183 -24.74 -1.61 10.60
C PRO A 183 -24.49 -0.99 11.99
N PRO A 184 -25.39 -1.22 12.96
CA PRO A 184 -25.23 -0.69 14.32
C PRO A 184 -23.91 -1.08 15.00
N SER A 185 -23.33 -2.21 14.65
CA SER A 185 -22.04 -2.68 15.18
C SER A 185 -20.82 -2.02 14.54
N SER A 186 -20.98 -1.28 13.44
CA SER A 186 -19.85 -0.64 12.75
C SER A 186 -19.26 0.50 13.59
N ALA A 187 -17.94 0.54 13.68
CA ALA A 187 -17.22 1.65 14.32
C ALA A 187 -17.59 3.02 13.73
N ALA A 188 -17.96 3.10 12.44
CA ALA A 188 -18.42 4.33 11.81
C ALA A 188 -19.54 5.03 12.54
N ARG A 189 -20.39 4.27 13.27
CA ARG A 189 -21.50 4.85 14.05
C ARG A 189 -21.08 5.42 15.40
N HIS A 190 -19.89 5.10 15.89
CA HIS A 190 -19.50 5.35 17.27
C HIS A 190 -18.28 6.28 17.43
N VAL A 191 -17.52 6.50 16.36
CA VAL A 191 -16.29 7.32 16.42
C VAL A 191 -16.57 8.83 16.42
N GLY A 192 -17.81 9.26 16.17
CA GLY A 192 -18.20 10.67 16.15
C GLY A 192 -17.67 11.48 14.95
N VAL A 193 -17.14 10.79 13.93
CA VAL A 193 -16.69 11.42 12.67
C VAL A 193 -17.89 11.73 11.77
N PHE A 194 -18.87 10.82 11.74
CA PHE A 194 -20.07 10.95 10.91
C PHE A 194 -21.26 11.50 11.71
N GLY A 195 -21.01 12.55 12.50
CA GLY A 195 -22.01 13.26 13.31
C GLY A 195 -21.43 13.66 14.66
N ASP A 196 -21.81 14.85 15.17
CA ASP A 196 -21.17 15.44 16.35
C ASP A 196 -21.61 14.81 17.69
N HIS A 197 -22.89 14.37 17.77
CA HIS A 197 -23.46 13.76 18.98
C HIS A 197 -23.91 12.33 18.76
N GLN A 198 -24.36 12.04 17.55
CA GLN A 198 -24.79 10.71 17.12
C GLN A 198 -24.48 10.57 15.63
N PHE A 199 -24.50 9.33 15.14
CA PHE A 199 -24.32 9.04 13.72
C PHE A 199 -25.39 9.78 12.88
N ASP A 200 -24.90 10.51 11.88
CA ASP A 200 -25.71 11.20 10.87
C ASP A 200 -25.60 10.48 9.53
N ALA A 201 -26.70 9.85 9.13
CA ALA A 201 -26.77 9.11 7.88
C ALA A 201 -26.58 9.99 6.64
N GLN A 202 -26.91 11.27 6.71
CA GLN A 202 -26.72 12.19 5.58
C GLN A 202 -25.23 12.50 5.40
N ILE A 203 -24.52 12.79 6.49
CA ILE A 203 -23.05 12.99 6.46
C ILE A 203 -22.37 11.72 5.91
N TRP A 204 -22.74 10.55 6.43
CA TRP A 204 -22.22 9.28 5.94
C TRP A 204 -22.41 9.13 4.43
N ARG A 205 -23.63 9.32 3.93
CA ARG A 205 -23.96 9.13 2.51
C ARG A 205 -23.22 10.09 1.58
N THR A 206 -22.85 11.29 2.04
CA THR A 206 -22.06 12.22 1.24
C THR A 206 -20.59 11.85 1.14
N LEU A 207 -20.06 11.15 2.15
CA LEU A 207 -18.66 10.76 2.25
C LEU A 207 -18.38 9.32 1.79
N ASN A 208 -19.41 8.48 1.74
CA ASN A 208 -19.31 7.08 1.38
C ASN A 208 -19.21 6.89 -0.15
N TYR A 209 -18.64 5.77 -0.57
CA TYR A 209 -18.33 5.46 -1.96
C TYR A 209 -19.50 5.59 -2.97
N PRO A 210 -20.79 5.34 -2.63
CA PRO A 210 -21.86 5.52 -3.60
C PRO A 210 -21.99 6.96 -4.12
N ALA A 211 -21.68 7.96 -3.29
CA ALA A 211 -21.68 9.36 -3.72
C ALA A 211 -20.57 9.66 -4.76
N LEU A 212 -19.47 8.93 -4.68
CA LEU A 212 -18.30 9.10 -5.55
C LEU A 212 -18.39 8.26 -6.83
N TRP A 213 -19.36 7.36 -6.93
CA TRP A 213 -19.47 6.38 -8.02
C TRP A 213 -19.62 7.05 -9.38
N LYS A 214 -20.65 7.88 -9.53
CA LYS A 214 -20.91 8.57 -10.79
C LYS A 214 -19.77 9.54 -11.19
N PRO A 215 -19.22 10.37 -10.29
CA PRO A 215 -18.05 11.19 -10.57
C PRO A 215 -16.83 10.38 -11.05
N TYR A 216 -16.53 9.25 -10.40
CA TYR A 216 -15.42 8.38 -10.79
C TYR A 216 -15.58 7.86 -12.23
N PHE A 217 -16.75 7.31 -12.57
CA PHE A 217 -16.98 6.74 -13.89
C PHE A 217 -17.13 7.79 -15.01
N ALA A 218 -17.31 9.05 -14.67
CA ALA A 218 -17.27 10.17 -15.63
C ALA A 218 -15.85 10.58 -16.03
N ARG A 219 -14.82 10.17 -15.27
CA ARG A 219 -13.41 10.45 -15.55
C ARG A 219 -12.81 9.41 -16.51
N PRO A 220 -11.71 9.72 -17.24
CA PRO A 220 -11.08 8.79 -18.18
C PRO A 220 -10.29 7.68 -17.47
N TRP A 221 -9.93 7.87 -16.19
CA TRP A 221 -9.07 6.98 -15.43
C TRP A 221 -9.84 5.78 -14.88
N ARG A 222 -9.24 4.60 -14.93
CA ARG A 222 -9.71 3.38 -14.27
C ARG A 222 -8.57 2.80 -13.45
N VAL A 223 -8.87 2.46 -12.21
CA VAL A 223 -7.91 1.87 -11.27
C VAL A 223 -8.33 0.43 -11.01
N PRO A 224 -7.45 -0.57 -11.16
CA PRO A 224 -7.74 -1.93 -10.76
C PRO A 224 -7.83 -2.06 -9.23
N PHE A 225 -8.80 -2.85 -8.73
CA PHE A 225 -9.02 -3.09 -7.31
C PHE A 225 -8.76 -4.55 -6.95
N PHE A 226 -7.99 -4.79 -5.90
CA PHE A 226 -7.97 -6.04 -5.17
C PHE A 226 -8.85 -5.90 -3.94
N ILE A 227 -9.85 -6.74 -3.78
CA ILE A 227 -10.80 -6.72 -2.67
C ILE A 227 -10.74 -8.09 -2.00
N ALA A 228 -10.63 -8.11 -0.66
CA ALA A 228 -10.62 -9.37 0.05
C ALA A 228 -11.22 -9.25 1.45
N ALA A 229 -11.81 -10.34 1.96
CA ALA A 229 -12.38 -10.42 3.31
C ALA A 229 -12.33 -11.87 3.83
N GLY A 230 -12.52 -12.03 5.13
CA GLY A 230 -12.82 -13.32 5.74
C GLY A 230 -14.29 -13.68 5.60
N ASP A 231 -14.65 -14.95 5.52
CA ASP A 231 -16.02 -15.42 5.35
C ASP A 231 -16.85 -15.35 6.65
N ASP A 232 -16.20 -15.39 7.81
CA ASP A 232 -16.84 -15.15 9.11
C ASP A 232 -17.14 -13.67 9.39
N ASP A 233 -16.57 -12.75 8.60
CA ASP A 233 -16.86 -11.31 8.66
C ASP A 233 -18.07 -11.00 7.77
N LEU A 234 -19.22 -11.57 8.11
CA LEU A 234 -20.39 -11.71 7.24
C LEU A 234 -20.83 -10.43 6.54
N VAL A 235 -20.89 -9.31 7.29
CA VAL A 235 -21.34 -8.02 6.73
C VAL A 235 -20.29 -7.46 5.76
N ILE A 236 -19.03 -7.46 6.17
CA ILE A 236 -17.94 -6.93 5.35
C ILE A 236 -17.72 -7.82 4.12
N GLN A 237 -17.83 -9.14 4.28
CA GLN A 237 -17.74 -10.08 3.17
C GLN A 237 -18.85 -9.82 2.12
N ALA A 238 -20.11 -9.64 2.58
CA ALA A 238 -21.22 -9.35 1.69
C ALA A 238 -21.04 -8.01 0.95
N GLU A 239 -20.65 -6.96 1.67
CA GLU A 239 -20.41 -5.63 1.09
C GLU A 239 -19.18 -5.61 0.16
N SER A 240 -18.13 -6.36 0.48
CA SER A 240 -16.95 -6.55 -0.38
C SER A 240 -17.34 -7.23 -1.70
N SER A 241 -18.20 -8.26 -1.62
CA SER A 241 -18.72 -8.98 -2.79
C SER A 241 -19.62 -8.08 -3.65
N LEU A 242 -20.46 -7.26 -3.00
CA LEU A 242 -21.31 -6.29 -3.70
C LEU A 242 -20.46 -5.19 -4.39
N LEU A 243 -19.45 -4.64 -3.72
CA LEU A 243 -18.53 -3.66 -4.30
C LEU A 243 -17.81 -4.26 -5.53
N TYR A 244 -17.29 -5.48 -5.40
CA TYR A 244 -16.66 -6.20 -6.53
C TYR A 244 -17.62 -6.33 -7.72
N THR A 245 -18.86 -6.81 -7.47
CA THR A 245 -19.86 -6.98 -8.52
C THR A 245 -20.15 -5.67 -9.23
N ARG A 246 -20.41 -4.60 -8.49
CA ARG A 246 -20.65 -3.26 -9.06
C ARG A 246 -19.50 -2.73 -9.89
N LEU A 247 -18.26 -2.91 -9.42
CA LEU A 247 -17.07 -2.52 -10.20
C LEU A 247 -17.00 -3.28 -11.52
N ARG A 248 -17.23 -4.59 -11.49
CA ARG A 248 -17.18 -5.44 -12.68
C ARG A 248 -18.30 -5.11 -13.68
N GLU A 249 -19.53 -4.89 -13.21
CA GLU A 249 -20.67 -4.47 -14.03
C GLU A 249 -20.42 -3.11 -14.68
N ALA A 250 -19.75 -2.20 -13.98
CA ALA A 250 -19.36 -0.89 -14.53
C ALA A 250 -18.11 -0.94 -15.43
N GLY A 251 -17.60 -2.15 -15.77
CA GLY A 251 -16.45 -2.34 -16.66
C GLY A 251 -15.10 -2.07 -16.01
N ASN A 252 -15.03 -1.92 -14.68
CA ASN A 252 -13.77 -1.73 -13.98
C ASN A 252 -13.07 -3.06 -13.70
N THR A 253 -11.75 -3.07 -13.74
CA THR A 253 -10.95 -4.24 -13.35
C THR A 253 -10.96 -4.42 -11.85
N ALA A 254 -11.35 -5.59 -11.38
CA ALA A 254 -11.30 -5.95 -9.96
C ALA A 254 -11.08 -7.46 -9.78
N ALA A 255 -10.46 -7.83 -8.66
CA ALA A 255 -10.34 -9.19 -8.17
C ALA A 255 -10.96 -9.29 -6.77
N LEU A 256 -11.60 -10.42 -6.46
CA LEU A 256 -12.15 -10.71 -5.14
C LEU A 256 -11.50 -11.98 -4.59
N ARG A 257 -11.18 -11.97 -3.28
CA ARG A 257 -10.75 -13.14 -2.51
C ARG A 257 -11.53 -13.20 -1.21
N ILE A 258 -12.14 -14.34 -0.95
CA ILE A 258 -12.75 -14.66 0.34
C ILE A 258 -11.99 -15.86 0.88
N VAL A 259 -11.55 -15.78 2.13
CA VAL A 259 -10.82 -16.83 2.84
C VAL A 259 -11.49 -17.13 4.17
N ASP A 260 -11.16 -18.26 4.78
CA ASP A 260 -11.65 -18.66 6.10
C ASP A 260 -11.22 -17.66 7.18
N GLY A 261 -12.15 -17.24 8.04
CA GLY A 261 -11.92 -16.40 9.21
C GLY A 261 -12.63 -15.06 9.23
N GLY A 262 -12.41 -14.31 10.33
CA GLY A 262 -13.13 -13.09 10.66
C GLY A 262 -12.36 -11.79 10.35
N HIS A 263 -12.76 -10.71 11.02
CA HIS A 263 -12.17 -9.35 10.88
C HIS A 263 -10.89 -9.21 11.72
N VAL A 264 -9.84 -9.96 11.37
CA VAL A 264 -8.64 -10.11 12.19
C VAL A 264 -7.35 -10.14 11.37
N TRP A 265 -6.23 -9.77 11.99
CA TRP A 265 -4.91 -9.73 11.35
C TRP A 265 -4.44 -11.05 10.73
N PRO A 266 -4.69 -12.25 11.30
CA PRO A 266 -4.33 -13.50 10.63
C PRO A 266 -4.90 -13.61 9.21
N VAL A 267 -6.16 -13.23 8.99
CA VAL A 267 -6.82 -13.20 7.67
C VAL A 267 -6.12 -12.20 6.73
N TRP A 268 -5.88 -10.98 7.21
CA TRP A 268 -5.24 -9.95 6.38
C TRP A 268 -3.79 -10.27 6.04
N ARG A 269 -3.06 -10.90 6.96
CA ARG A 269 -1.70 -11.38 6.73
C ARG A 269 -1.65 -12.48 5.68
N GLU A 270 -2.59 -13.43 5.69
CA GLU A 270 -2.71 -14.46 4.68
C GLU A 270 -2.99 -13.87 3.29
N LEU A 271 -3.84 -12.87 3.21
CA LEU A 271 -4.24 -12.21 1.96
C LEU A 271 -3.17 -11.25 1.41
N LEU A 272 -2.30 -10.71 2.26
CA LEU A 272 -1.36 -9.65 1.91
C LEU A 272 -0.44 -10.00 0.72
N PRO A 273 0.14 -11.22 0.60
CA PRO A 273 0.98 -11.54 -0.56
C PRO A 273 0.24 -11.46 -1.89
N ALA A 274 -1.00 -11.96 -1.95
CA ALA A 274 -1.81 -11.89 -3.16
C ALA A 274 -2.25 -10.45 -3.48
N ALA A 275 -2.58 -9.68 -2.44
CA ALA A 275 -2.96 -8.28 -2.55
C ALA A 275 -1.81 -7.42 -3.10
N LEU A 276 -0.60 -7.58 -2.57
CA LEU A 276 0.57 -6.86 -3.04
C LEU A 276 0.89 -7.22 -4.50
N LYS A 277 0.92 -8.49 -4.86
CA LYS A 277 1.19 -8.92 -6.24
C LYS A 277 0.21 -8.34 -7.23
N TYR A 278 -1.09 -8.38 -6.92
CA TYR A 278 -2.11 -7.85 -7.80
C TYR A 278 -2.01 -6.32 -7.95
N THR A 279 -1.89 -5.63 -6.82
CA THR A 279 -1.94 -4.16 -6.78
C THR A 279 -0.70 -3.54 -7.39
N LEU A 280 0.49 -4.10 -7.09
CA LEU A 280 1.76 -3.57 -7.57
C LEU A 280 2.10 -4.00 -9.01
N ALA A 281 1.30 -4.84 -9.63
CA ALA A 281 1.43 -5.18 -11.06
C ALA A 281 1.18 -3.97 -11.98
N CYS A 282 0.62 -2.87 -11.48
CA CYS A 282 0.44 -1.64 -12.22
C CYS A 282 1.74 -0.80 -12.34
N PHE A 283 2.74 -1.03 -11.51
CA PHE A 283 4.01 -0.31 -11.55
C PHE A 283 4.80 -0.68 -12.82
N ARG A 284 5.32 0.32 -13.52
CA ARG A 284 6.03 0.18 -14.80
C ARG A 284 7.49 0.57 -14.68
#